data_525c6dbecbcc083ca2646a1615554171
#
_entry.id   525c6dbecbcc083ca2646a1615554171
#
_cell.length_a   1.000
_cell.length_b   1.000
_cell.length_c   1.000
_cell.angle_alpha   90.00
_cell.angle_beta   90.00
_cell.angle_gamma   90.00
#
_symmetry.space_group_name_H-M   'P 1'
#
loop_
_entity.id
_entity.type
_entity.pdbx_description
1 polymer ?
#
loop_
_entity_poly.entity_id
_entity_poly.type
_entity_poly.pdbx_seq_one_letter_code
_entity_poly.pdbx_strand_id
1 'polypeptide(L)'
;MSTILIKAATIVNEHKQYVADVLIKDGLIDRIDSIIDQQADEIINAEGLYLLPGCIDDQVHFREPGLTYKADIYTESRAAVAGGITSFMEMPNTVPNTLTQELLEDKYQIASRNSLANYSFFMGASNNNLDEVLRTDTSKVCGIKVFMGSSTGNMLVDDPHTLEKLFAQSPMLIATHCEDEATIKSNLAHYKQLLGENIPVRLHPKIRSAEACYLSSSMAIELAKKHNTRLHILHISTERETHLFDNTTPLKDKRITAESCIHHLWFTDADYETKGNYIKWNPAVKTEADRDGILKAVLDGRIDVIATDHAPHTIEEKEQPYLQAPSGGPLVQHALPAMLELYHHGKISLEQIVEKMAHNVAILFQIEKRGFIREGYWADLVLVNLNKPWNVNKNNILYKCSWSPFEGNTFRSQVAYTLISGNLAYANGNLIEGKAGKRLNFNR
;
A
#
# COMPACT_ATOMS: atom_id res chain seq x y z
N MET A 1 -26.94 20.05 2.41
CA MET A 1 -26.48 18.97 3.31
C MET A 1 -26.76 17.66 2.58
N SER A 2 -25.76 16.82 2.37
CA SER A 2 -25.94 15.52 1.69
C SER A 2 -25.98 14.44 2.75
N THR A 3 -26.97 13.56 2.68
CA THR A 3 -27.16 12.47 3.62
C THR A 3 -27.23 11.13 2.89
N ILE A 4 -26.49 10.13 3.39
CA ILE A 4 -26.54 8.74 2.93
C ILE A 4 -26.86 7.86 4.14
N LEU A 5 -27.83 6.97 4.00
CA LEU A 5 -28.17 5.97 5.01
C LEU A 5 -27.84 4.56 4.47
N ILE A 6 -26.86 3.91 5.10
CA ILE A 6 -26.52 2.51 4.84
C ILE A 6 -27.32 1.66 5.83
N LYS A 7 -28.18 0.76 5.34
CA LYS A 7 -29.09 -0.04 6.18
C LYS A 7 -28.66 -1.50 6.25
N ALA A 8 -28.76 -2.07 7.44
CA ALA A 8 -28.59 -3.50 7.73
C ALA A 8 -27.26 -4.09 7.29
N ALA A 9 -26.16 -3.30 7.34
CA ALA A 9 -24.83 -3.77 7.03
C ALA A 9 -24.24 -4.62 8.16
N THR A 10 -23.52 -5.68 7.84
CA THR A 10 -22.63 -6.34 8.80
C THR A 10 -21.34 -5.52 8.91
N ILE A 11 -21.21 -4.74 9.96
CA ILE A 11 -20.04 -3.89 10.21
C ILE A 11 -18.90 -4.75 10.75
N VAL A 12 -17.70 -4.62 10.16
CA VAL A 12 -16.45 -5.20 10.66
C VAL A 12 -15.52 -4.06 11.08
N ASN A 13 -15.40 -3.84 12.37
CA ASN A 13 -14.64 -2.71 12.92
C ASN A 13 -14.15 -3.03 14.33
N GLU A 14 -12.90 -2.66 14.64
CA GLU A 14 -12.30 -2.79 15.98
C GLU A 14 -12.49 -4.20 16.58
N HIS A 15 -12.11 -5.22 15.81
CA HIS A 15 -12.16 -6.64 16.17
C HIS A 15 -13.58 -7.18 16.46
N LYS A 16 -14.64 -6.52 15.97
CA LYS A 16 -16.04 -6.92 16.16
C LYS A 16 -16.76 -7.01 14.83
N GLN A 17 -17.76 -7.90 14.80
CA GLN A 17 -18.78 -7.95 13.76
C GLN A 17 -20.15 -7.77 14.37
N TYR A 18 -20.97 -6.88 13.82
CA TYR A 18 -22.34 -6.64 14.26
C TYR A 18 -23.18 -5.99 13.14
N VAL A 19 -24.49 -6.20 13.18
CA VAL A 19 -25.40 -5.59 12.20
C VAL A 19 -25.89 -4.25 12.72
N ALA A 20 -25.78 -3.20 11.90
CA ALA A 20 -26.28 -1.86 12.21
C ALA A 20 -26.53 -1.03 10.95
N ASP A 21 -27.27 0.06 11.14
CA ASP A 21 -27.41 1.15 10.18
C ASP A 21 -26.33 2.21 10.42
N VAL A 22 -25.87 2.88 9.35
CA VAL A 22 -24.91 3.98 9.42
C VAL A 22 -25.45 5.17 8.67
N LEU A 23 -25.67 6.28 9.39
CA LEU A 23 -26.04 7.56 8.80
C LEU A 23 -24.79 8.40 8.54
N ILE A 24 -24.65 8.86 7.31
CA ILE A 24 -23.60 9.75 6.86
C ILE A 24 -24.21 11.12 6.57
N LYS A 25 -23.60 12.18 7.08
CA LYS A 25 -24.01 13.56 6.88
C LYS A 25 -22.81 14.46 6.63
N ASP A 26 -22.86 15.22 5.54
CA ASP A 26 -21.80 16.16 5.15
C ASP A 26 -20.38 15.53 5.09
N GLY A 27 -20.31 14.24 4.72
CA GLY A 27 -19.06 13.51 4.57
C GLY A 27 -18.58 12.76 5.82
N LEU A 28 -19.22 12.98 6.96
CA LEU A 28 -18.86 12.34 8.23
C LEU A 28 -19.88 11.25 8.61
N ILE A 29 -19.44 10.26 9.35
CA ILE A 29 -20.33 9.31 10.03
C ILE A 29 -21.03 10.07 11.16
N ASP A 30 -22.34 10.30 11.01
CA ASP A 30 -23.15 11.07 11.96
C ASP A 30 -23.68 10.19 13.10
N ARG A 31 -24.18 8.98 12.75
CA ARG A 31 -24.75 8.04 13.72
C ARG A 31 -24.60 6.59 13.27
N ILE A 32 -24.36 5.71 14.24
CA ILE A 32 -24.36 4.25 14.08
C ILE A 32 -25.36 3.69 15.10
N ASP A 33 -26.40 2.98 14.63
CA ASP A 33 -27.42 2.39 15.50
C ASP A 33 -27.97 1.10 14.89
N SER A 34 -28.60 0.26 15.72
CA SER A 34 -29.23 -0.99 15.26
C SER A 34 -30.28 -0.75 14.18
N ILE A 35 -31.06 0.33 14.31
CA ILE A 35 -32.05 0.79 13.33
C ILE A 35 -32.07 2.31 13.34
N ILE A 36 -31.95 2.92 12.16
CA ILE A 36 -32.09 4.36 11.96
C ILE A 36 -33.34 4.59 11.12
N ASP A 37 -34.40 5.13 11.77
CA ASP A 37 -35.65 5.56 11.09
C ASP A 37 -35.55 7.05 10.77
N GLN A 38 -34.82 7.35 9.69
CA GLN A 38 -34.63 8.73 9.20
C GLN A 38 -34.62 8.74 7.68
N GLN A 39 -35.22 9.74 7.07
CA GLN A 39 -35.10 9.99 5.64
C GLN A 39 -33.68 10.48 5.32
N ALA A 40 -33.15 10.01 4.20
CA ALA A 40 -31.87 10.44 3.66
C ALA A 40 -31.99 10.69 2.15
N ASP A 41 -31.07 11.48 1.60
CA ASP A 41 -31.07 11.77 0.15
C ASP A 41 -30.79 10.50 -0.66
N GLU A 42 -30.00 9.58 -0.09
CA GLU A 42 -29.68 8.29 -0.67
C GLU A 42 -29.75 7.18 0.40
N ILE A 43 -30.34 6.05 0.05
CA ILE A 43 -30.43 4.88 0.92
C ILE A 43 -29.77 3.68 0.23
N ILE A 44 -28.76 3.09 0.86
CA ILE A 44 -28.09 1.87 0.41
C ILE A 44 -28.58 0.71 1.29
N ASN A 45 -29.37 -0.21 0.72
CA ASN A 45 -29.68 -1.47 1.39
C ASN A 45 -28.44 -2.38 1.35
N ALA A 46 -27.84 -2.62 2.49
CA ALA A 46 -26.61 -3.40 2.65
C ALA A 46 -26.86 -4.76 3.32
N GLU A 47 -28.11 -5.25 3.34
CA GLU A 47 -28.43 -6.59 3.85
C GLU A 47 -27.60 -7.67 3.13
N GLY A 48 -26.87 -8.49 3.89
CA GLY A 48 -25.97 -9.50 3.35
C GLY A 48 -24.62 -8.98 2.86
N LEU A 49 -24.37 -7.66 2.93
CA LEU A 49 -23.07 -7.05 2.66
C LEU A 49 -22.30 -6.77 3.97
N TYR A 50 -20.97 -6.77 3.84
CA TYR A 50 -20.06 -6.43 4.92
C TYR A 50 -19.55 -5.01 4.74
N LEU A 51 -19.71 -4.16 5.75
CA LEU A 51 -19.23 -2.79 5.78
C LEU A 51 -17.88 -2.74 6.51
N LEU A 52 -16.85 -2.37 5.79
CA LEU A 52 -15.49 -2.20 6.28
C LEU A 52 -15.12 -0.72 6.30
N PRO A 53 -14.25 -0.25 7.20
CA PRO A 53 -13.56 1.01 6.99
C PRO A 53 -12.76 0.93 5.68
N GLY A 54 -12.72 2.01 4.94
CA GLY A 54 -11.97 2.06 3.68
C GLY A 54 -10.50 1.71 3.88
N CYS A 55 -9.98 0.84 3.03
CA CYS A 55 -8.57 0.46 3.08
C CYS A 55 -7.68 1.67 2.77
N ILE A 56 -6.52 1.73 3.42
CA ILE A 56 -5.49 2.76 3.24
C ILE A 56 -4.23 2.07 2.75
N ASP A 57 -3.75 2.42 1.57
CA ASP A 57 -2.54 1.86 0.99
C ASP A 57 -1.37 2.84 1.19
N ASP A 58 -0.42 2.49 2.04
CA ASP A 58 0.69 3.36 2.40
C ASP A 58 1.90 3.23 1.48
N GLN A 59 1.81 2.39 0.44
CA GLN A 59 2.89 2.24 -0.54
C GLN A 59 2.38 2.04 -1.96
N VAL A 60 2.34 3.15 -2.73
CA VAL A 60 2.01 3.12 -4.17
C VAL A 60 2.95 3.98 -5.01
N HIS A 61 3.01 3.69 -6.32
CA HIS A 61 3.76 4.43 -7.33
C HIS A 61 2.83 4.75 -8.50
N PHE A 62 2.06 5.83 -8.42
CA PHE A 62 1.11 6.23 -9.47
C PHE A 62 1.77 6.96 -10.66
N ARG A 63 3.11 7.08 -10.63
CA ARG A 63 3.94 7.47 -11.75
C ARG A 63 3.83 8.93 -12.21
N GLU A 64 3.01 9.75 -11.58
CA GLU A 64 2.83 11.16 -11.92
C GLU A 64 3.49 12.08 -10.88
N PRO A 65 4.28 13.06 -11.34
CA PRO A 65 4.55 13.47 -12.72
C PRO A 65 5.60 12.64 -13.46
N GLY A 66 5.70 12.86 -14.76
CA GLY A 66 6.84 12.50 -15.63
C GLY A 66 6.85 11.08 -16.20
N LEU A 67 6.11 10.13 -15.58
CA LEU A 67 6.03 8.75 -16.05
C LEU A 67 4.59 8.34 -16.41
N THR A 68 3.77 9.31 -16.82
CA THR A 68 2.33 9.17 -17.04
C THR A 68 1.98 8.23 -18.19
N TYR A 69 2.92 7.84 -19.02
CA TYR A 69 2.70 6.79 -20.02
C TYR A 69 2.48 5.40 -19.40
N LYS A 70 2.95 5.18 -18.16
CA LYS A 70 2.74 3.91 -17.42
C LYS A 70 1.46 3.93 -16.61
N ALA A 71 1.24 5.04 -15.89
CA ALA A 71 0.14 5.26 -14.98
C ALA A 71 0.06 6.75 -14.58
N ASP A 72 -1.09 7.19 -14.08
CA ASP A 72 -1.27 8.54 -13.53
C ASP A 72 -2.23 8.51 -12.33
N ILE A 73 -2.27 9.62 -11.58
CA ILE A 73 -3.13 9.73 -10.39
C ILE A 73 -4.62 9.59 -10.76
N TYR A 74 -5.02 10.03 -11.94
CA TYR A 74 -6.39 9.91 -12.41
C TYR A 74 -6.81 8.44 -12.56
N THR A 75 -6.06 7.65 -13.29
CA THR A 75 -6.39 6.25 -13.59
C THR A 75 -6.22 5.36 -12.36
N GLU A 76 -5.11 5.50 -11.64
CA GLU A 76 -4.79 4.58 -10.55
C GLU A 76 -5.61 4.85 -9.29
N SER A 77 -6.00 6.11 -9.02
CA SER A 77 -6.95 6.39 -7.93
C SER A 77 -8.35 5.79 -8.18
N ARG A 78 -8.76 5.68 -9.43
CA ARG A 78 -10.02 5.02 -9.81
C ARG A 78 -9.92 3.51 -9.67
N ALA A 79 -8.81 2.93 -10.10
CA ALA A 79 -8.51 1.51 -9.86
C ALA A 79 -8.48 1.19 -8.35
N ALA A 80 -7.86 2.06 -7.54
CA ALA A 80 -7.84 1.96 -6.09
C ALA A 80 -9.25 1.95 -5.49
N VAL A 81 -10.07 2.92 -5.86
CA VAL A 81 -11.47 3.06 -5.38
C VAL A 81 -12.31 1.84 -5.77
N ALA A 82 -12.18 1.32 -6.99
CA ALA A 82 -12.88 0.11 -7.41
C ALA A 82 -12.43 -1.14 -6.63
N GLY A 83 -11.18 -1.14 -6.13
CA GLY A 83 -10.62 -2.17 -5.25
C GLY A 83 -10.91 -1.98 -3.75
N GLY A 84 -11.60 -0.91 -3.36
CA GLY A 84 -11.91 -0.64 -1.94
C GLY A 84 -10.81 0.14 -1.19
N ILE A 85 -9.80 0.64 -1.90
CA ILE A 85 -8.80 1.54 -1.33
C ILE A 85 -9.34 2.98 -1.36
N THR A 86 -9.52 3.57 -0.18
CA THR A 86 -10.11 4.92 -0.06
C THR A 86 -9.07 6.02 0.11
N SER A 87 -7.86 5.64 0.50
CA SER A 87 -6.74 6.55 0.70
C SER A 87 -5.43 5.90 0.27
N PHE A 88 -4.51 6.67 -0.28
CA PHE A 88 -3.18 6.18 -0.65
C PHE A 88 -2.07 7.15 -0.23
N MET A 89 -0.85 6.61 -0.08
CA MET A 89 0.37 7.37 0.14
C MET A 89 1.37 7.01 -0.96
N GLU A 90 1.70 8.00 -1.80
CA GLU A 90 2.53 7.76 -2.98
C GLU A 90 4.00 8.09 -2.75
N MET A 91 4.85 7.25 -3.31
CA MET A 91 6.30 7.32 -3.22
C MET A 91 6.90 8.45 -4.07
N PRO A 92 8.08 8.99 -3.68
CA PRO A 92 8.65 10.19 -4.29
C PRO A 92 9.45 9.96 -5.58
N ASN A 93 9.60 8.71 -6.05
CA ASN A 93 10.43 8.36 -7.20
C ASN A 93 9.75 8.60 -8.57
N THR A 94 9.23 9.80 -8.74
CA THR A 94 8.65 10.35 -9.98
C THR A 94 9.71 11.10 -10.80
N VAL A 95 9.36 11.73 -11.90
CA VAL A 95 10.26 12.54 -12.71
C VAL A 95 9.66 13.96 -12.88
N PRO A 96 10.24 14.97 -12.19
CA PRO A 96 11.39 14.88 -11.27
C PRO A 96 11.08 14.09 -9.98
N ASN A 97 12.14 13.62 -9.29
CA ASN A 97 12.00 13.04 -7.95
C ASN A 97 11.53 14.10 -6.96
N THR A 98 10.64 13.74 -6.03
CA THR A 98 10.05 14.66 -5.04
C THR A 98 11.04 14.94 -3.89
N LEU A 99 12.02 15.79 -4.13
CA LEU A 99 13.14 16.08 -3.22
C LEU A 99 13.11 17.52 -2.65
N THR A 100 12.13 18.33 -3.01
CA THR A 100 11.94 19.69 -2.50
C THR A 100 10.49 19.93 -2.09
N GLN A 101 10.25 20.92 -1.23
CA GLN A 101 8.90 21.29 -0.80
C GLN A 101 8.02 21.71 -1.98
N GLU A 102 8.60 22.39 -2.97
CA GLU A 102 7.91 22.82 -4.19
C GLU A 102 7.41 21.61 -5.00
N LEU A 103 8.31 20.65 -5.31
CA LEU A 103 7.95 19.44 -6.03
C LEU A 103 6.93 18.59 -5.29
N LEU A 104 6.99 18.57 -3.96
CA LEU A 104 6.01 17.90 -3.11
C LEU A 104 4.62 18.56 -3.23
N GLU A 105 4.54 19.89 -3.15
CA GLU A 105 3.29 20.63 -3.28
C GLU A 105 2.72 20.51 -4.70
N ASP A 106 3.54 20.50 -5.74
CA ASP A 106 3.10 20.25 -7.13
C ASP A 106 2.34 18.93 -7.27
N LYS A 107 2.81 17.85 -6.61
CA LYS A 107 2.08 16.57 -6.58
C LYS A 107 0.73 16.70 -5.87
N TYR A 108 0.67 17.42 -4.75
CA TYR A 108 -0.60 17.70 -4.07
C TYR A 108 -1.56 18.49 -4.97
N GLN A 109 -1.08 19.44 -5.77
CA GLN A 109 -1.90 20.20 -6.72
C GLN A 109 -2.42 19.32 -7.87
N ILE A 110 -1.61 18.37 -8.36
CA ILE A 110 -2.05 17.39 -9.36
C ILE A 110 -3.16 16.52 -8.77
N ALA A 111 -2.94 15.95 -7.58
CA ALA A 111 -3.92 15.08 -6.93
C ALA A 111 -5.23 15.80 -6.58
N SER A 112 -5.18 17.07 -6.17
CA SER A 112 -6.38 17.86 -5.85
C SER A 112 -7.36 18.01 -7.01
N ARG A 113 -6.87 17.86 -8.23
CA ARG A 113 -7.68 17.95 -9.47
C ARG A 113 -8.08 16.59 -10.03
N ASN A 114 -7.25 15.57 -9.82
CA ASN A 114 -7.33 14.31 -10.55
C ASN A 114 -7.69 13.08 -9.69
N SER A 115 -7.40 13.12 -8.38
CA SER A 115 -7.60 11.94 -7.53
C SER A 115 -9.05 11.75 -7.10
N LEU A 116 -9.58 10.56 -7.33
CA LEU A 116 -10.87 10.15 -6.77
C LEU A 116 -10.73 9.67 -5.32
N ALA A 117 -9.60 9.02 -4.95
CA ALA A 117 -9.27 8.61 -3.58
C ALA A 117 -8.59 9.74 -2.78
N ASN A 118 -8.64 9.68 -1.44
CA ASN A 118 -7.85 10.57 -0.59
C ASN A 118 -6.36 10.26 -0.75
N TYR A 119 -5.49 11.24 -0.49
CA TYR A 119 -4.08 11.14 -0.86
C TYR A 119 -3.12 11.83 0.10
N SER A 120 -1.93 11.28 0.19
CA SER A 120 -0.73 11.93 0.70
C SER A 120 0.49 11.46 -0.10
N PHE A 121 1.61 12.18 0.07
CA PHE A 121 2.86 11.91 -0.63
C PHE A 121 4.01 11.90 0.35
N PHE A 122 4.98 10.99 0.13
CA PHE A 122 6.22 11.00 0.88
C PHE A 122 7.18 12.07 0.36
N MET A 123 7.84 12.77 1.27
CA MET A 123 9.04 13.55 0.95
C MET A 123 10.21 12.59 0.72
N GLY A 124 10.89 12.70 -0.40
CA GLY A 124 12.05 11.89 -0.71
C GLY A 124 13.31 12.42 -0.02
N ALA A 125 14.16 11.51 0.45
CA ALA A 125 15.50 11.82 0.90
C ALA A 125 16.53 11.50 -0.19
N SER A 126 17.64 12.24 -0.17
CA SER A 126 18.84 12.01 -0.98
C SER A 126 20.08 12.36 -0.15
N ASN A 127 21.27 12.11 -0.70
CA ASN A 127 22.51 12.51 -0.01
C ASN A 127 22.66 14.03 0.17
N ASN A 128 21.82 14.86 -0.49
CA ASN A 128 22.05 16.31 -0.59
C ASN A 128 20.84 17.18 -0.22
N ASN A 129 19.72 16.63 0.31
CA ASN A 129 18.51 17.42 0.59
C ASN A 129 18.02 17.38 2.04
N LEU A 130 18.92 17.16 3.00
CA LEU A 130 18.56 17.09 4.41
C LEU A 130 17.74 18.31 4.88
N ASP A 131 18.10 19.53 4.45
CA ASP A 131 17.38 20.76 4.82
C ASP A 131 15.93 20.75 4.34
N GLU A 132 15.64 20.18 3.17
CA GLU A 132 14.28 20.00 2.66
C GLU A 132 13.51 18.99 3.51
N VAL A 133 14.15 17.88 3.88
CA VAL A 133 13.56 16.87 4.77
C VAL A 133 13.18 17.49 6.12
N LEU A 134 14.08 18.28 6.72
CA LEU A 134 13.86 18.89 8.05
C LEU A 134 12.76 19.94 8.07
N ARG A 135 12.47 20.59 6.92
CA ARG A 135 11.40 21.59 6.79
C ARG A 135 10.03 21.00 6.49
N THR A 136 9.91 19.66 6.36
CA THR A 136 8.66 19.03 5.96
C THR A 136 7.58 19.18 7.04
N ASP A 137 6.39 19.64 6.62
CA ASP A 137 5.23 19.84 7.51
C ASP A 137 4.67 18.49 7.97
N THR A 138 4.92 18.16 9.24
CA THR A 138 4.54 16.89 9.85
C THR A 138 3.02 16.67 9.91
N SER A 139 2.24 17.75 9.91
CA SER A 139 0.77 17.68 9.97
C SER A 139 0.10 17.40 8.62
N LYS A 140 0.86 17.53 7.50
CA LYS A 140 0.32 17.47 6.12
C LYS A 140 0.99 16.45 5.22
N VAL A 141 2.11 15.84 5.65
CA VAL A 141 2.91 14.91 4.85
C VAL A 141 2.99 13.56 5.56
N CYS A 142 2.80 12.46 4.85
CA CYS A 142 2.72 11.13 5.49
C CYS A 142 4.05 10.69 6.12
N GLY A 143 5.20 10.97 5.52
CA GLY A 143 6.50 10.55 6.01
C GLY A 143 7.64 10.94 5.09
N ILE A 144 8.84 10.53 5.49
CA ILE A 144 10.07 10.65 4.70
C ILE A 144 10.40 9.29 4.09
N LYS A 145 10.66 9.24 2.78
CA LYS A 145 11.09 8.01 2.11
C LYS A 145 12.60 8.01 1.91
N VAL A 146 13.23 6.93 2.37
CA VAL A 146 14.67 6.67 2.18
C VAL A 146 14.85 5.38 1.40
N PHE A 147 15.61 5.43 0.30
CA PHE A 147 16.04 4.25 -0.43
C PHE A 147 17.45 3.88 0.04
N MET A 148 17.58 2.77 0.77
CA MET A 148 18.86 2.21 1.22
C MET A 148 19.40 1.17 0.24
N GLY A 149 18.80 1.05 -0.94
CA GLY A 149 19.15 0.20 -2.07
C GLY A 149 18.16 0.38 -3.19
N SER A 150 18.49 -0.06 -4.41
CA SER A 150 17.58 -0.15 -5.55
C SER A 150 16.72 1.08 -5.81
N SER A 151 17.36 2.23 -6.01
CA SER A 151 16.67 3.48 -6.32
C SER A 151 16.79 3.85 -7.79
N THR A 152 15.84 4.71 -8.24
CA THR A 152 15.89 5.39 -9.54
C THR A 152 16.28 6.86 -9.36
N GLY A 153 17.08 7.39 -10.27
CA GLY A 153 17.55 8.77 -10.20
C GLY A 153 18.51 9.02 -9.03
N ASN A 154 18.40 10.17 -8.38
CA ASN A 154 19.30 10.64 -7.31
C ASN A 154 18.73 10.39 -5.90
N MET A 155 18.03 9.27 -5.70
CA MET A 155 17.36 9.00 -4.42
C MET A 155 18.03 7.90 -3.59
N LEU A 156 19.10 7.29 -4.05
CA LEU A 156 19.87 6.37 -3.23
C LEU A 156 20.59 7.16 -2.12
N VAL A 157 20.35 6.77 -0.88
CA VAL A 157 21.08 7.31 0.28
C VAL A 157 22.09 6.25 0.70
N ASP A 158 23.29 6.33 0.15
CA ASP A 158 24.40 5.39 0.36
C ASP A 158 25.56 6.01 1.14
N ASP A 159 25.52 7.33 1.39
CA ASP A 159 26.47 7.97 2.31
C ASP A 159 26.08 7.68 3.78
N PRO A 160 26.91 6.94 4.55
CA PRO A 160 26.62 6.60 5.94
C PRO A 160 26.41 7.80 6.85
N HIS A 161 27.11 8.91 6.55
CA HIS A 161 27.02 10.13 7.36
C HIS A 161 25.70 10.86 7.17
N THR A 162 25.22 10.93 5.93
CA THR A 162 23.90 11.48 5.58
C THR A 162 22.80 10.61 6.18
N LEU A 163 22.92 9.29 6.06
CA LEU A 163 21.96 8.34 6.62
C LEU A 163 21.86 8.49 8.15
N GLU A 164 23.01 8.58 8.83
CA GLU A 164 23.08 8.85 10.28
C GLU A 164 22.33 10.13 10.68
N LYS A 165 22.55 11.23 9.94
CA LYS A 165 21.88 12.51 10.18
C LYS A 165 20.38 12.45 9.94
N LEU A 166 19.94 11.79 8.86
CA LEU A 166 18.53 11.59 8.55
C LEU A 166 17.82 10.86 9.70
N PHE A 167 18.40 9.76 10.18
CA PHE A 167 17.81 9.00 11.29
C PHE A 167 17.82 9.79 12.61
N ALA A 168 18.88 10.56 12.88
CA ALA A 168 18.99 11.35 14.11
C ALA A 168 18.03 12.55 14.14
N GLN A 169 17.73 13.16 13.01
CA GLN A 169 17.08 14.48 12.95
C GLN A 169 15.71 14.50 12.28
N SER A 170 15.27 13.40 11.64
CA SER A 170 13.98 13.37 10.96
C SER A 170 12.83 13.79 11.88
N PRO A 171 12.01 14.77 11.48
CA PRO A 171 10.89 15.25 12.28
C PRO A 171 9.71 14.27 12.36
N MET A 172 9.71 13.23 11.50
CA MET A 172 8.61 12.30 11.36
C MET A 172 9.09 10.89 11.01
N LEU A 173 8.15 9.97 10.80
CA LEU A 173 8.41 8.60 10.38
C LEU A 173 9.26 8.55 9.11
N ILE A 174 10.31 7.72 9.15
CA ILE A 174 11.11 7.32 7.98
C ILE A 174 10.59 5.98 7.48
N ALA A 175 10.17 5.92 6.21
CA ALA A 175 9.85 4.69 5.50
C ALA A 175 11.04 4.28 4.62
N THR A 176 11.51 3.03 4.75
CA THR A 176 12.72 2.57 4.06
C THR A 176 12.46 1.39 3.13
N HIS A 177 13.06 1.46 1.92
CA HIS A 177 13.34 0.28 1.12
C HIS A 177 14.70 -0.28 1.53
N CYS A 178 14.74 -1.54 1.94
CA CYS A 178 15.92 -2.19 2.51
C CYS A 178 16.39 -3.37 1.68
N GLU A 179 17.43 -3.14 0.86
CA GLU A 179 18.19 -4.18 0.17
C GLU A 179 19.67 -3.76 0.11
N ASP A 180 20.59 -4.67 0.46
CA ASP A 180 22.02 -4.39 0.42
C ASP A 180 22.54 -4.42 -1.03
N GLU A 181 22.90 -3.25 -1.54
CA GLU A 181 23.29 -3.06 -2.92
C GLU A 181 24.61 -3.79 -3.27
N ALA A 182 25.52 -3.92 -2.31
CA ALA A 182 26.79 -4.62 -2.52
C ALA A 182 26.54 -6.13 -2.75
N THR A 183 25.68 -6.73 -1.95
CA THR A 183 25.28 -8.14 -2.10
C THR A 183 24.58 -8.37 -3.43
N ILE A 184 23.64 -7.46 -3.81
CA ILE A 184 22.92 -7.58 -5.09
C ILE A 184 23.87 -7.50 -6.27
N LYS A 185 24.80 -6.53 -6.29
CA LYS A 185 25.80 -6.38 -7.36
C LYS A 185 26.69 -7.60 -7.48
N SER A 186 27.15 -8.14 -6.34
CA SER A 186 27.96 -9.36 -6.29
C SER A 186 27.21 -10.56 -6.88
N ASN A 187 25.97 -10.77 -6.45
CA ASN A 187 25.12 -11.87 -6.95
C ASN A 187 24.85 -11.72 -8.45
N LEU A 188 24.53 -10.51 -8.91
CA LEU A 188 24.28 -10.24 -10.33
C LEU A 188 25.53 -10.50 -11.17
N ALA A 189 26.71 -10.08 -10.71
CA ALA A 189 27.99 -10.34 -11.40
C ALA A 189 28.27 -11.82 -11.50
N HIS A 190 28.03 -12.59 -10.43
CA HIS A 190 28.15 -14.03 -10.43
C HIS A 190 27.29 -14.69 -11.51
N TYR A 191 25.99 -14.35 -11.57
CA TYR A 191 25.10 -14.94 -12.57
C TYR A 191 25.39 -14.45 -14.00
N LYS A 192 25.85 -13.21 -14.18
CA LYS A 192 26.35 -12.73 -15.49
C LYS A 192 27.57 -13.51 -15.96
N GLN A 193 28.48 -13.84 -15.07
CA GLN A 193 29.64 -14.67 -15.40
C GLN A 193 29.23 -16.09 -15.84
N LEU A 194 28.21 -16.68 -15.22
CA LEU A 194 27.73 -18.02 -15.52
C LEU A 194 26.85 -18.10 -16.78
N LEU A 195 26.03 -17.13 -17.03
CA LEU A 195 24.90 -17.18 -18.00
C LEU A 195 24.95 -16.07 -19.06
N GLY A 196 25.92 -15.17 -18.98
CA GLY A 196 25.94 -13.95 -19.82
C GLY A 196 24.75 -13.03 -19.55
N GLU A 197 24.22 -12.42 -20.59
CA GLU A 197 23.08 -11.50 -20.50
C GLU A 197 21.71 -12.24 -20.44
N ASN A 198 21.67 -13.54 -20.69
CA ASN A 198 20.43 -14.35 -20.75
C ASN A 198 20.07 -14.93 -19.39
N ILE A 199 19.98 -14.09 -18.37
CA ILE A 199 19.61 -14.50 -17.02
C ILE A 199 18.10 -14.77 -16.98
N PRO A 200 17.64 -15.98 -16.58
CA PRO A 200 16.21 -16.25 -16.44
C PRO A 200 15.65 -15.57 -15.19
N VAL A 201 14.41 -15.06 -15.29
CA VAL A 201 13.76 -14.28 -14.21
C VAL A 201 13.61 -15.09 -12.91
N ARG A 202 13.53 -16.42 -12.94
CA ARG A 202 13.51 -17.28 -11.75
C ARG A 202 14.73 -17.13 -10.84
N LEU A 203 15.81 -16.53 -11.34
CA LEU A 203 17.00 -16.20 -10.53
C LEU A 203 16.87 -14.84 -9.82
N HIS A 204 15.81 -14.09 -10.05
CA HIS A 204 15.57 -12.82 -9.38
C HIS A 204 15.68 -12.90 -7.86
N PRO A 205 15.04 -13.89 -7.16
CA PRO A 205 15.18 -14.04 -5.70
C PRO A 205 16.56 -14.56 -5.24
N LYS A 206 17.39 -15.01 -6.15
CA LYS A 206 18.81 -15.37 -5.84
C LYS A 206 19.72 -14.16 -5.97
N ILE A 207 19.44 -13.28 -6.93
CA ILE A 207 20.17 -12.02 -7.13
C ILE A 207 19.79 -11.03 -6.03
N ARG A 208 18.50 -10.82 -5.81
CA ARG A 208 17.91 -10.04 -4.71
C ARG A 208 17.57 -10.98 -3.56
N SER A 209 18.63 -11.43 -2.90
CA SER A 209 18.56 -12.54 -1.95
C SER A 209 17.96 -12.13 -0.60
N ALA A 210 17.54 -13.13 0.17
CA ALA A 210 17.11 -12.94 1.56
C ALA A 210 18.21 -12.31 2.42
N GLU A 211 19.48 -12.61 2.14
CA GLU A 211 20.62 -12.01 2.81
C GLU A 211 20.72 -10.50 2.55
N ALA A 212 20.54 -10.06 1.30
CA ALA A 212 20.56 -8.64 0.96
C ALA A 212 19.46 -7.86 1.72
N CYS A 213 18.24 -8.41 1.81
CA CYS A 213 17.16 -7.81 2.58
C CYS A 213 17.51 -7.75 4.08
N TYR A 214 17.92 -8.87 4.66
CA TYR A 214 18.22 -8.97 6.09
C TYR A 214 19.34 -8.02 6.54
N LEU A 215 20.43 -7.91 5.78
CA LEU A 215 21.55 -7.01 6.09
C LEU A 215 21.08 -5.55 6.14
N SER A 216 20.36 -5.10 5.14
CA SER A 216 19.88 -3.73 5.05
C SER A 216 18.80 -3.42 6.11
N SER A 217 17.82 -4.32 6.31
CA SER A 217 16.79 -4.16 7.34
C SER A 217 17.39 -4.11 8.75
N SER A 218 18.38 -4.98 9.03
CA SER A 218 19.09 -5.00 10.32
C SER A 218 19.82 -3.68 10.56
N MET A 219 20.53 -3.15 9.55
CA MET A 219 21.24 -1.86 9.66
C MET A 219 20.27 -0.71 9.91
N ALA A 220 19.13 -0.66 9.20
CA ALA A 220 18.11 0.38 9.41
C ALA A 220 17.55 0.33 10.86
N ILE A 221 17.28 -0.87 11.37
CA ILE A 221 16.79 -1.07 12.73
C ILE A 221 17.82 -0.62 13.78
N GLU A 222 19.11 -0.95 13.60
CA GLU A 222 20.17 -0.51 14.50
C GLU A 222 20.30 1.04 14.54
N LEU A 223 20.23 1.69 13.37
CA LEU A 223 20.20 3.16 13.31
C LEU A 223 18.96 3.73 14.02
N ALA A 224 17.79 3.14 13.79
CA ALA A 224 16.55 3.59 14.43
C ALA A 224 16.60 3.43 15.97
N LYS A 225 17.13 2.33 16.46
CA LYS A 225 17.35 2.12 17.91
C LYS A 225 18.32 3.13 18.49
N LYS A 226 19.45 3.38 17.81
CA LYS A 226 20.48 4.34 18.23
C LYS A 226 19.93 5.75 18.40
N HIS A 227 19.06 6.19 17.48
CA HIS A 227 18.54 7.57 17.44
C HIS A 227 17.09 7.69 17.92
N ASN A 228 16.47 6.59 18.38
CA ASN A 228 15.05 6.54 18.75
C ASN A 228 14.14 7.04 17.61
N THR A 229 14.48 6.74 16.35
CA THR A 229 13.77 7.15 15.15
C THR A 229 12.44 6.38 15.01
N ARG A 230 11.40 7.02 14.50
CA ARG A 230 10.23 6.30 14.01
C ARG A 230 10.55 5.72 12.66
N LEU A 231 10.73 4.40 12.58
CA LEU A 231 11.09 3.67 11.38
C LEU A 231 9.95 2.77 10.93
N HIS A 232 9.68 2.76 9.63
CA HIS A 232 8.79 1.81 8.97
C HIS A 232 9.54 1.11 7.85
N ILE A 233 9.74 -0.20 7.97
CA ILE A 233 10.38 -0.99 6.92
C ILE A 233 9.30 -1.52 5.99
N LEU A 234 9.38 -1.09 4.73
CA LEU A 234 8.43 -1.41 3.67
C LEU A 234 8.65 -2.84 3.14
N HIS A 235 7.61 -3.44 2.59
CA HIS A 235 7.61 -4.67 1.77
C HIS A 235 8.53 -5.79 2.27
N ILE A 236 8.42 -6.18 3.56
CA ILE A 236 9.13 -7.35 4.10
C ILE A 236 8.84 -8.56 3.23
N SER A 237 9.90 -9.22 2.76
CA SER A 237 9.82 -10.27 1.75
C SER A 237 10.43 -11.61 2.16
N THR A 238 10.92 -11.73 3.41
CA THR A 238 11.51 -12.97 3.95
C THR A 238 10.99 -13.30 5.34
N GLU A 239 10.86 -14.58 5.63
CA GLU A 239 10.53 -15.06 6.98
C GLU A 239 11.58 -14.61 8.00
N ARG A 240 12.87 -14.68 7.63
CA ARG A 240 13.99 -14.29 8.50
C ARG A 240 13.91 -12.85 8.97
N GLU A 241 13.51 -11.89 8.10
CA GLU A 241 13.36 -10.49 8.49
C GLU A 241 12.27 -10.28 9.52
N THR A 242 11.20 -11.10 9.50
CA THR A 242 10.07 -10.94 10.44
C THR A 242 10.48 -11.05 11.91
N HIS A 243 11.59 -11.74 12.20
CA HIS A 243 12.12 -11.88 13.56
C HIS A 243 12.85 -10.64 14.09
N LEU A 244 13.04 -9.62 13.25
CA LEU A 244 13.59 -8.33 13.66
C LEU A 244 12.55 -7.43 14.35
N PHE A 245 11.26 -7.78 14.28
CA PHE A 245 10.15 -6.94 14.73
C PHE A 245 9.49 -7.49 15.99
N ASP A 246 9.10 -6.57 16.86
CA ASP A 246 8.41 -6.83 18.11
C ASP A 246 6.88 -6.93 17.90
N ASN A 247 6.23 -7.83 18.63
CA ASN A 247 4.77 -7.98 18.66
C ASN A 247 4.18 -7.84 20.07
N THR A 248 4.96 -7.40 21.03
CA THR A 248 4.53 -7.23 22.43
C THR A 248 4.16 -5.78 22.76
N THR A 249 4.80 -4.83 22.08
CA THR A 249 4.51 -3.39 22.21
C THR A 249 3.24 -3.03 21.43
N PRO A 250 2.26 -2.34 22.04
CA PRO A 250 1.10 -1.83 21.30
C PRO A 250 1.52 -0.93 20.13
N LEU A 251 0.87 -1.05 18.97
CA LEU A 251 1.26 -0.35 17.74
C LEU A 251 1.45 1.16 17.92
N LYS A 252 0.57 1.82 18.68
CA LYS A 252 0.66 3.27 18.96
C LYS A 252 1.97 3.69 19.64
N ASP A 253 2.61 2.74 20.33
CA ASP A 253 3.84 2.96 21.12
C ASP A 253 5.08 2.40 20.40
N LYS A 254 4.90 1.61 19.31
CA LYS A 254 6.00 1.09 18.50
C LYS A 254 6.75 2.22 17.80
N ARG A 255 8.08 2.17 17.89
CA ARG A 255 8.99 3.07 17.14
C ARG A 255 9.43 2.45 15.82
N ILE A 256 9.51 1.11 15.75
CA ILE A 256 9.94 0.35 14.59
C ILE A 256 8.79 -0.55 14.18
N THR A 257 8.32 -0.38 12.94
CA THR A 257 7.17 -1.08 12.38
C THR A 257 7.52 -1.72 11.03
N ALA A 258 6.72 -2.69 10.60
CA ALA A 258 6.95 -3.44 9.39
C ALA A 258 5.69 -3.53 8.52
N GLU A 259 5.92 -3.51 7.22
CA GLU A 259 4.90 -3.70 6.19
C GLU A 259 5.16 -5.00 5.42
N SER A 260 4.12 -5.67 4.97
CA SER A 260 4.19 -6.66 3.90
C SER A 260 3.25 -6.30 2.77
N CYS A 261 3.65 -6.63 1.54
CA CYS A 261 2.80 -6.38 0.38
C CYS A 261 2.07 -7.64 -0.08
N ILE A 262 0.92 -7.42 -0.74
CA ILE A 262 0.02 -8.48 -1.22
C ILE A 262 0.77 -9.54 -2.04
N HIS A 263 1.68 -9.14 -2.92
CA HIS A 263 2.43 -10.07 -3.76
C HIS A 263 3.37 -11.00 -2.98
N HIS A 264 3.89 -10.57 -1.81
CA HIS A 264 4.68 -11.42 -0.92
C HIS A 264 3.82 -12.38 -0.06
N LEU A 265 2.51 -12.10 0.07
CA LEU A 265 1.55 -12.98 0.73
C LEU A 265 0.87 -13.96 -0.22
N TRP A 266 1.00 -13.74 -1.53
CA TRP A 266 0.30 -14.52 -2.55
C TRP A 266 1.22 -15.39 -3.39
N PHE A 267 2.24 -14.80 -4.04
CA PHE A 267 3.14 -15.48 -4.96
C PHE A 267 4.33 -16.12 -4.25
N THR A 268 4.93 -17.10 -4.95
CA THR A 268 6.17 -17.77 -4.57
C THR A 268 7.17 -17.75 -5.74
N ASP A 269 8.41 -18.14 -5.50
CA ASP A 269 9.44 -18.25 -6.54
C ASP A 269 9.09 -19.28 -7.63
N ALA A 270 8.23 -20.25 -7.34
CA ALA A 270 7.71 -21.18 -8.35
C ALA A 270 6.87 -20.49 -9.42
N ASP A 271 6.18 -19.39 -9.06
CA ASP A 271 5.31 -18.66 -10.00
C ASP A 271 6.08 -17.92 -11.09
N TYR A 272 7.41 -17.72 -10.94
CA TYR A 272 8.24 -17.14 -12.02
C TYR A 272 8.23 -17.98 -13.29
N GLU A 273 8.04 -19.30 -13.21
CA GLU A 273 7.97 -20.19 -14.38
C GLU A 273 6.78 -19.89 -15.29
N THR A 274 5.66 -19.45 -14.71
CA THR A 274 4.42 -19.17 -15.45
C THR A 274 4.16 -17.69 -15.69
N LYS A 275 4.54 -16.85 -14.72
CA LYS A 275 4.24 -15.41 -14.75
C LYS A 275 5.42 -14.54 -15.19
N GLY A 276 6.64 -15.08 -15.22
CA GLY A 276 7.81 -14.37 -15.72
C GLY A 276 8.05 -13.04 -15.01
N ASN A 277 8.39 -12.02 -15.79
CA ASN A 277 8.62 -10.66 -15.28
C ASN A 277 7.38 -9.97 -14.71
N TYR A 278 6.16 -10.47 -14.95
CA TYR A 278 4.92 -9.90 -14.42
C TYR A 278 4.84 -9.99 -12.89
N ILE A 279 5.66 -10.86 -12.26
CA ILE A 279 5.82 -10.90 -10.78
C ILE A 279 7.23 -10.51 -10.32
N LYS A 280 8.00 -9.81 -11.15
CA LYS A 280 9.31 -9.27 -10.79
C LYS A 280 9.12 -7.97 -10.01
N TRP A 281 9.33 -7.99 -8.69
CA TRP A 281 9.36 -6.86 -7.77
C TRP A 281 10.72 -6.71 -7.10
N ASN A 282 10.96 -5.60 -6.45
CA ASN A 282 12.07 -5.31 -5.56
C ASN A 282 11.53 -4.89 -4.19
N PRO A 283 11.68 -5.71 -3.13
CA PRO A 283 12.35 -7.01 -3.08
C PRO A 283 11.66 -8.09 -3.89
N ALA A 284 12.42 -9.11 -4.29
CA ALA A 284 11.91 -10.23 -5.05
C ALA A 284 10.86 -11.03 -4.28
N VAL A 285 9.86 -11.57 -4.99
CA VAL A 285 9.03 -12.68 -4.50
C VAL A 285 9.96 -13.87 -4.22
N LYS A 286 9.83 -14.49 -3.06
CA LYS A 286 10.75 -15.53 -2.56
C LYS A 286 10.04 -16.88 -2.38
N THR A 287 10.59 -17.74 -1.55
CA THR A 287 10.13 -19.12 -1.39
C THR A 287 8.73 -19.22 -0.77
N GLU A 288 8.09 -20.38 -0.89
CA GLU A 288 6.85 -20.69 -0.19
C GLU A 288 7.00 -20.58 1.33
N ALA A 289 8.15 -21.00 1.88
CA ALA A 289 8.45 -20.87 3.30
C ALA A 289 8.51 -19.39 3.74
N ASP A 290 9.07 -18.51 2.90
CA ASP A 290 9.08 -17.07 3.17
C ASP A 290 7.66 -16.50 3.15
N ARG A 291 6.84 -16.81 2.15
CA ARG A 291 5.43 -16.40 2.07
C ARG A 291 4.65 -16.81 3.33
N ASP A 292 4.74 -18.07 3.72
CA ASP A 292 4.00 -18.61 4.86
C ASP A 292 4.53 -18.05 6.20
N GLY A 293 5.83 -17.81 6.30
CA GLY A 293 6.47 -17.14 7.45
C GLY A 293 6.05 -15.67 7.59
N ILE A 294 5.94 -14.94 6.47
CA ILE A 294 5.43 -13.56 6.44
C ILE A 294 3.95 -13.53 6.85
N LEU A 295 3.12 -14.43 6.30
CA LEU A 295 1.71 -14.50 6.70
C LEU A 295 1.57 -14.79 8.19
N LYS A 296 2.37 -15.71 8.75
CA LYS A 296 2.40 -15.96 10.19
C LYS A 296 2.77 -14.70 10.98
N ALA A 297 3.73 -13.91 10.50
CA ALA A 297 4.13 -12.66 11.14
C ALA A 297 3.06 -11.55 11.05
N VAL A 298 2.25 -11.54 9.99
CA VAL A 298 1.04 -10.70 9.90
C VAL A 298 0.04 -11.10 10.99
N LEU A 299 -0.21 -12.40 11.14
CA LEU A 299 -1.21 -12.92 12.08
C LEU A 299 -0.80 -12.73 13.55
N ASP A 300 0.50 -12.83 13.86
CA ASP A 300 1.01 -12.69 15.24
C ASP A 300 1.44 -11.25 15.60
N GLY A 301 1.29 -10.27 14.69
CA GLY A 301 1.49 -8.86 14.95
C GLY A 301 2.95 -8.37 14.84
N ARG A 302 3.89 -9.18 14.35
CA ARG A 302 5.25 -8.73 14.01
C ARG A 302 5.23 -7.84 12.76
N ILE A 303 4.37 -8.13 11.79
CA ILE A 303 4.07 -7.24 10.66
C ILE A 303 2.81 -6.45 10.99
N ASP A 304 2.92 -5.15 10.92
CA ASP A 304 1.94 -4.20 11.42
C ASP A 304 0.86 -3.88 10.38
N VAL A 305 1.23 -3.71 9.11
CA VAL A 305 0.33 -3.28 8.02
C VAL A 305 0.52 -4.11 6.75
N ILE A 306 -0.49 -4.07 5.88
CA ILE A 306 -0.48 -4.68 4.55
C ILE A 306 -0.74 -3.59 3.51
N ALA A 307 0.18 -3.47 2.55
CA ALA A 307 0.14 -2.53 1.43
C ALA A 307 0.24 -3.25 0.08
N THR A 308 0.40 -2.52 -1.01
CA THR A 308 0.49 -3.11 -2.34
C THR A 308 1.87 -3.04 -2.99
N ASP A 309 2.64 -2.00 -2.74
CA ASP A 309 3.76 -1.62 -3.61
C ASP A 309 3.30 -1.59 -5.09
N HIS A 310 2.11 -0.99 -5.31
CA HIS A 310 1.55 -0.82 -6.64
C HIS A 310 2.50 0.03 -7.49
N ALA A 311 3.20 -0.62 -8.42
CA ALA A 311 4.27 -0.02 -9.21
C ALA A 311 4.13 -0.41 -10.69
N PRO A 312 3.14 0.13 -11.42
CA PRO A 312 2.81 -0.29 -12.77
C PRO A 312 3.91 0.04 -13.78
N HIS A 313 4.03 -0.84 -14.77
CA HIS A 313 4.86 -0.71 -15.97
C HIS A 313 4.07 -1.18 -17.17
N THR A 314 4.42 -0.72 -18.38
CA THR A 314 3.72 -1.16 -19.57
C THR A 314 4.02 -2.64 -19.88
N ILE A 315 3.15 -3.26 -20.70
CA ILE A 315 3.34 -4.65 -21.14
C ILE A 315 4.69 -4.78 -21.87
N GLU A 316 4.99 -3.84 -22.77
CA GLU A 316 6.21 -3.82 -23.57
C GLU A 316 7.46 -3.74 -22.70
N GLU A 317 7.41 -3.01 -21.58
CA GLU A 317 8.51 -2.97 -20.62
C GLU A 317 8.66 -4.30 -19.87
N LYS A 318 7.55 -4.94 -19.50
CA LYS A 318 7.56 -6.22 -18.77
C LYS A 318 7.98 -7.40 -19.65
N GLU A 319 7.77 -7.33 -20.96
CA GLU A 319 8.16 -8.37 -21.91
C GLU A 319 9.63 -8.30 -22.33
N GLN A 320 10.38 -7.30 -21.89
CA GLN A 320 11.81 -7.22 -22.12
C GLN A 320 12.56 -8.37 -21.44
N PRO A 321 13.77 -8.73 -21.90
CA PRO A 321 14.66 -9.65 -21.18
C PRO A 321 14.87 -9.21 -19.73
N TYR A 322 15.15 -10.16 -18.84
CA TYR A 322 15.24 -9.93 -17.40
C TYR A 322 16.01 -8.66 -16.99
N LEU A 323 17.17 -8.41 -17.60
CA LEU A 323 18.01 -7.26 -17.25
C LEU A 323 17.41 -5.90 -17.64
N GLN A 324 16.54 -5.86 -18.66
CA GLN A 324 15.88 -4.66 -19.15
C GLN A 324 14.47 -4.50 -18.57
N ALA A 325 13.77 -5.60 -18.27
CA ALA A 325 12.43 -5.55 -17.69
C ALA A 325 12.47 -4.88 -16.30
N PRO A 326 11.71 -3.80 -16.07
CA PRO A 326 11.68 -3.13 -14.78
C PRO A 326 10.98 -4.00 -13.73
N SER A 327 11.33 -3.77 -12.45
CA SER A 327 10.65 -4.36 -11.30
C SER A 327 9.44 -3.53 -10.88
N GLY A 328 8.34 -4.19 -10.54
CA GLY A 328 7.05 -3.61 -10.17
C GLY A 328 5.91 -4.16 -11.02
N GLY A 329 4.70 -4.03 -10.51
CA GLY A 329 3.46 -4.41 -11.17
C GLY A 329 2.23 -3.78 -10.52
N PRO A 330 1.06 -3.80 -11.18
CA PRO A 330 -0.16 -3.20 -10.67
C PRO A 330 -0.88 -4.13 -9.69
N LEU A 331 -1.30 -3.61 -8.52
CA LEU A 331 -1.95 -4.39 -7.46
C LEU A 331 -3.13 -3.68 -6.78
N VAL A 332 -3.19 -2.34 -6.78
CA VAL A 332 -4.09 -1.56 -5.92
C VAL A 332 -5.57 -1.93 -6.06
N GLN A 333 -6.05 -2.27 -7.27
CA GLN A 333 -7.43 -2.69 -7.51
C GLN A 333 -7.74 -4.08 -6.91
N HIS A 334 -6.75 -4.94 -6.82
CA HIS A 334 -6.92 -6.35 -6.45
C HIS A 334 -6.47 -6.66 -5.01
N ALA A 335 -5.99 -5.67 -4.26
CA ALA A 335 -5.46 -5.85 -2.92
C ALA A 335 -6.48 -6.43 -1.93
N LEU A 336 -7.59 -5.72 -1.70
CA LEU A 336 -8.64 -6.22 -0.82
C LEU A 336 -9.29 -7.51 -1.34
N PRO A 337 -9.63 -7.66 -2.65
CA PRO A 337 -10.10 -8.95 -3.19
C PRO A 337 -9.16 -10.13 -2.92
N ALA A 338 -7.84 -9.95 -3.06
CA ALA A 338 -6.86 -11.00 -2.78
C ALA A 338 -6.83 -11.37 -1.28
N MET A 339 -6.90 -10.38 -0.38
CA MET A 339 -6.97 -10.65 1.05
C MET A 339 -8.27 -11.34 1.46
N LEU A 340 -9.41 -10.96 0.85
CA LEU A 340 -10.68 -11.66 1.04
C LEU A 340 -10.64 -13.10 0.50
N GLU A 341 -9.83 -13.37 -0.53
CA GLU A 341 -9.62 -14.74 -0.99
C GLU A 341 -8.80 -15.56 0.03
N LEU A 342 -7.78 -14.96 0.68
CA LEU A 342 -7.09 -15.60 1.80
C LEU A 342 -8.01 -15.86 3.00
N TYR A 343 -8.98 -14.97 3.26
CA TYR A 343 -10.05 -15.21 4.24
C TYR A 343 -10.89 -16.44 3.87
N HIS A 344 -11.32 -16.56 2.64
CA HIS A 344 -12.07 -17.75 2.17
C HIS A 344 -11.28 -19.06 2.26
N HIS A 345 -9.95 -18.98 2.23
CA HIS A 345 -9.06 -20.11 2.49
C HIS A 345 -8.79 -20.37 3.98
N GLY A 346 -9.41 -19.61 4.88
CA GLY A 346 -9.22 -19.73 6.34
C GLY A 346 -7.84 -19.32 6.83
N LYS A 347 -7.11 -18.52 6.04
CA LYS A 347 -5.74 -18.08 6.35
C LYS A 347 -5.68 -16.81 7.17
N ILE A 348 -6.71 -15.98 7.15
CA ILE A 348 -6.80 -14.70 7.87
C ILE A 348 -8.27 -14.39 8.16
N SER A 349 -8.60 -13.68 9.24
CA SER A 349 -9.97 -13.25 9.53
C SER A 349 -10.31 -11.90 8.88
N LEU A 350 -11.60 -11.56 8.78
CA LEU A 350 -12.05 -10.25 8.29
C LEU A 350 -11.56 -9.12 9.19
N GLU A 351 -11.60 -9.34 10.50
CA GLU A 351 -11.14 -8.37 11.50
C GLU A 351 -9.64 -8.09 11.34
N GLN A 352 -8.83 -9.12 11.05
CA GLN A 352 -7.40 -8.95 10.80
C GLN A 352 -7.13 -8.23 9.47
N ILE A 353 -7.91 -8.48 8.43
CA ILE A 353 -7.81 -7.71 7.17
C ILE A 353 -8.08 -6.23 7.43
N VAL A 354 -9.17 -5.92 8.12
CA VAL A 354 -9.53 -4.54 8.49
C VAL A 354 -8.47 -3.91 9.39
N GLU A 355 -7.96 -4.66 10.37
CA GLU A 355 -6.87 -4.21 11.23
C GLU A 355 -5.63 -3.81 10.42
N LYS A 356 -5.16 -4.69 9.52
CA LYS A 356 -3.90 -4.50 8.80
C LYS A 356 -3.99 -3.51 7.64
N MET A 357 -5.14 -3.39 6.99
CA MET A 357 -5.31 -2.53 5.81
C MET A 357 -6.02 -1.18 6.11
N ALA A 358 -6.52 -0.96 7.34
CA ALA A 358 -7.19 0.28 7.70
C ALA A 358 -6.76 0.81 9.08
N HIS A 359 -7.08 0.10 10.16
CA HIS A 359 -6.85 0.57 11.53
C HIS A 359 -5.38 0.85 11.80
N ASN A 360 -4.52 -0.14 11.54
CA ASN A 360 -3.11 -0.05 11.83
C ASN A 360 -2.39 1.00 10.98
N VAL A 361 -2.78 1.16 9.71
CA VAL A 361 -2.24 2.22 8.86
C VAL A 361 -2.59 3.59 9.43
N ALA A 362 -3.86 3.78 9.84
CA ALA A 362 -4.30 5.04 10.44
C ALA A 362 -3.58 5.35 11.76
N ILE A 363 -3.36 4.35 12.62
CA ILE A 363 -2.62 4.49 13.89
C ILE A 363 -1.14 4.80 13.63
N LEU A 364 -0.50 4.00 12.77
CA LEU A 364 0.93 4.08 12.47
C LEU A 364 1.30 5.46 11.90
N PHE A 365 0.55 5.92 10.91
CA PHE A 365 0.76 7.23 10.29
C PHE A 365 0.11 8.39 11.04
N GLN A 366 -0.70 8.11 12.07
CA GLN A 366 -1.44 9.11 12.85
C GLN A 366 -2.41 9.92 11.99
N ILE A 367 -3.15 9.25 11.10
CA ILE A 367 -4.09 9.89 10.17
C ILE A 367 -5.31 10.41 10.95
N GLU A 368 -5.68 11.66 10.70
CA GLU A 368 -6.79 12.31 11.39
C GLU A 368 -8.15 11.76 10.95
N LYS A 369 -8.91 11.18 11.90
CA LYS A 369 -10.31 10.77 11.75
C LYS A 369 -10.63 9.89 10.53
N ARG A 370 -9.72 8.96 10.18
CA ARG A 370 -9.89 7.97 9.11
C ARG A 370 -9.48 6.57 9.57
N GLY A 371 -9.78 5.55 8.76
CA GLY A 371 -9.41 4.17 9.01
C GLY A 371 -10.26 3.43 10.05
N PHE A 372 -11.35 4.04 10.54
CA PHE A 372 -12.28 3.47 11.51
C PHE A 372 -13.73 3.84 11.17
N ILE A 373 -14.68 2.97 11.54
CA ILE A 373 -16.11 3.28 11.50
C ILE A 373 -16.49 3.81 12.89
N ARG A 374 -16.45 5.14 13.05
CA ARG A 374 -16.79 5.84 14.29
C ARG A 374 -17.54 7.13 14.00
N GLU A 375 -18.48 7.50 14.85
CA GLU A 375 -19.16 8.79 14.76
C GLU A 375 -18.16 9.95 14.82
N GLY A 376 -18.36 10.95 13.93
CA GLY A 376 -17.45 12.09 13.76
C GLY A 376 -16.19 11.82 12.91
N TYR A 377 -16.00 10.60 12.38
CA TYR A 377 -14.95 10.26 11.43
C TYR A 377 -15.42 10.46 10.00
N TRP A 378 -14.48 10.66 9.08
CA TRP A 378 -14.79 10.69 7.66
C TRP A 378 -15.37 9.35 7.23
N ALA A 379 -16.45 9.40 6.47
CA ALA A 379 -17.08 8.20 5.92
C ALA A 379 -16.28 7.70 4.69
N ASP A 380 -15.09 7.17 4.93
CA ASP A 380 -14.33 6.37 4.01
C ASP A 380 -14.70 4.91 4.28
N LEU A 381 -15.55 4.35 3.43
CA LEU A 381 -16.23 3.10 3.69
C LEU A 381 -16.23 2.21 2.46
N VAL A 382 -16.18 0.89 2.68
CA VAL A 382 -16.28 -0.12 1.62
C VAL A 382 -17.33 -1.15 2.00
N LEU A 383 -18.29 -1.38 1.11
CA LEU A 383 -19.22 -2.49 1.20
C LEU A 383 -18.73 -3.64 0.29
N VAL A 384 -18.57 -4.82 0.85
CA VAL A 384 -18.15 -6.01 0.13
C VAL A 384 -19.23 -7.09 0.15
N ASN A 385 -19.38 -7.78 -0.98
CA ASN A 385 -20.17 -9.00 -1.08
C ASN A 385 -19.21 -10.20 -1.05
N LEU A 386 -19.24 -11.00 0.02
CA LEU A 386 -18.36 -12.15 0.17
C LEU A 386 -18.74 -13.35 -0.71
N ASN A 387 -19.95 -13.34 -1.31
CA ASN A 387 -20.50 -14.44 -2.09
C ASN A 387 -20.82 -14.03 -3.54
N LYS A 388 -19.98 -13.18 -4.13
CA LYS A 388 -20.15 -12.73 -5.53
C LYS A 388 -18.87 -12.97 -6.32
N PRO A 389 -18.66 -14.19 -6.83
CA PRO A 389 -17.44 -14.54 -7.54
C PRO A 389 -17.34 -13.82 -8.89
N TRP A 390 -16.11 -13.48 -9.26
CA TRP A 390 -15.76 -12.86 -10.52
C TRP A 390 -14.35 -13.26 -10.96
N ASN A 391 -14.10 -13.26 -12.28
CA ASN A 391 -12.80 -13.57 -12.85
C ASN A 391 -12.07 -12.30 -13.28
N VAL A 392 -10.79 -12.17 -12.91
CA VAL A 392 -9.94 -11.06 -13.33
C VAL A 392 -9.57 -11.23 -14.80
N ASN A 393 -9.96 -10.27 -15.62
CA ASN A 393 -9.71 -10.26 -17.05
C ASN A 393 -9.55 -8.83 -17.59
N LYS A 394 -9.09 -8.70 -18.83
CA LYS A 394 -8.81 -7.40 -19.45
C LYS A 394 -9.98 -6.40 -19.45
N ASN A 395 -11.23 -6.87 -19.38
CA ASN A 395 -12.40 -5.99 -19.43
C ASN A 395 -12.72 -5.35 -18.06
N ASN A 396 -12.17 -5.89 -16.97
CA ASN A 396 -12.40 -5.39 -15.62
C ASN A 396 -11.13 -4.89 -14.90
N ILE A 397 -9.99 -4.88 -15.60
CA ILE A 397 -8.74 -4.25 -15.14
C ILE A 397 -8.80 -2.76 -15.48
N LEU A 398 -8.71 -1.92 -14.45
CA LEU A 398 -8.82 -0.46 -14.57
C LEU A 398 -7.45 0.26 -14.57
N TYR A 399 -6.36 -0.47 -14.37
CA TYR A 399 -5.01 0.09 -14.44
C TYR A 399 -4.71 0.63 -15.83
N LYS A 400 -4.06 1.77 -15.93
CA LYS A 400 -3.64 2.35 -17.22
C LYS A 400 -2.75 1.39 -18.02
N CYS A 401 -1.89 0.65 -17.34
CA CYS A 401 -1.01 -0.35 -17.97
C CYS A 401 -1.76 -1.58 -18.52
N SER A 402 -3.07 -1.73 -18.25
CA SER A 402 -3.99 -2.71 -18.83
C SER A 402 -3.65 -4.20 -18.60
N TRP A 403 -2.91 -4.54 -17.55
CA TRP A 403 -2.63 -5.91 -17.15
C TRP A 403 -2.63 -6.06 -15.62
N SER A 404 -2.72 -7.30 -15.12
CA SER A 404 -2.64 -7.61 -13.70
C SER A 404 -1.93 -8.95 -13.50
N PRO A 405 -1.10 -9.11 -12.44
CA PRO A 405 -0.54 -10.41 -12.11
C PRO A 405 -1.60 -11.43 -11.68
N PHE A 406 -2.81 -10.94 -11.35
CA PHE A 406 -3.98 -11.77 -11.00
C PHE A 406 -4.86 -12.14 -12.21
N GLU A 407 -4.52 -11.73 -13.44
CA GLU A 407 -5.32 -12.07 -14.63
C GLU A 407 -5.50 -13.60 -14.72
N GLY A 408 -6.76 -14.03 -14.93
CA GLY A 408 -7.18 -15.42 -14.92
C GLY A 408 -7.61 -15.97 -13.56
N ASN A 409 -7.30 -15.31 -12.45
CA ASN A 409 -7.74 -15.73 -11.13
C ASN A 409 -9.22 -15.42 -10.92
N THR A 410 -9.92 -16.27 -10.18
CA THR A 410 -11.29 -16.03 -9.71
C THR A 410 -11.25 -15.66 -8.25
N PHE A 411 -11.77 -14.47 -7.91
CA PHE A 411 -12.03 -14.05 -6.54
C PHE A 411 -13.48 -14.30 -6.17
N ARG A 412 -13.72 -14.87 -4.98
CA ARG A 412 -15.07 -15.19 -4.47
C ARG A 412 -15.83 -13.98 -3.95
N SER A 413 -15.13 -12.92 -3.62
CA SER A 413 -15.69 -11.67 -3.08
C SER A 413 -15.53 -10.51 -4.05
N GLN A 414 -16.50 -9.59 -4.03
CA GLN A 414 -16.47 -8.38 -4.85
C GLN A 414 -16.75 -7.14 -4.02
N VAL A 415 -16.05 -6.03 -4.30
CA VAL A 415 -16.41 -4.69 -3.81
C VAL A 415 -17.73 -4.28 -4.44
N ALA A 416 -18.73 -3.98 -3.62
CA ALA A 416 -20.05 -3.54 -4.07
C ALA A 416 -20.15 -2.02 -4.12
N TYR A 417 -19.68 -1.33 -3.06
CA TYR A 417 -19.68 0.13 -2.98
C TYR A 417 -18.41 0.63 -2.31
N THR A 418 -17.94 1.80 -2.74
CA THR A 418 -16.88 2.54 -2.07
C THR A 418 -17.30 3.99 -1.90
N LEU A 419 -17.20 4.49 -0.67
CA LEU A 419 -17.47 5.87 -0.31
C LEU A 419 -16.14 6.56 0.06
N ILE A 420 -15.94 7.75 -0.48
CA ILE A 420 -14.75 8.58 -0.23
C ILE A 420 -15.20 9.87 0.44
N SER A 421 -14.77 10.08 1.70
CA SER A 421 -15.18 11.27 2.47
C SER A 421 -16.69 11.51 2.39
N GLY A 422 -17.50 10.43 2.51
CA GLY A 422 -18.96 10.44 2.49
C GLY A 422 -19.60 10.63 1.12
N ASN A 423 -18.85 10.56 0.02
CA ASN A 423 -19.41 10.59 -1.32
C ASN A 423 -19.29 9.20 -1.97
N LEU A 424 -20.36 8.75 -2.60
CA LEU A 424 -20.33 7.50 -3.36
C LEU A 424 -19.40 7.67 -4.57
N ALA A 425 -18.36 6.83 -4.65
CA ALA A 425 -17.35 6.90 -5.69
C ALA A 425 -17.30 5.62 -6.58
N TYR A 426 -17.88 4.52 -6.07
CA TYR A 426 -18.02 3.28 -6.82
C TYR A 426 -19.27 2.52 -6.39
N ALA A 427 -20.03 2.01 -7.34
CA ALA A 427 -21.23 1.22 -7.10
C ALA A 427 -21.42 0.13 -8.14
N ASN A 428 -21.42 -1.13 -7.69
CA ASN A 428 -21.78 -2.31 -8.50
C ASN A 428 -21.09 -2.38 -9.86
N GLY A 429 -19.80 -2.15 -9.92
CA GLY A 429 -19.00 -2.24 -11.15
C GLY A 429 -18.78 -0.90 -11.86
N ASN A 430 -19.42 0.18 -11.41
CA ASN A 430 -19.35 1.48 -12.05
C ASN A 430 -18.65 2.51 -11.16
N LEU A 431 -17.68 3.22 -11.72
CA LEU A 431 -17.11 4.42 -11.12
C LEU A 431 -18.14 5.56 -11.17
N ILE A 432 -18.23 6.30 -10.09
CA ILE A 432 -19.08 7.48 -9.99
C ILE A 432 -18.17 8.69 -9.87
N GLU A 433 -18.09 9.44 -10.96
CA GLU A 433 -17.34 10.68 -10.99
C GLU A 433 -18.05 11.73 -10.14
N GLY A 434 -17.29 12.47 -9.35
CA GLY A 434 -17.88 13.43 -8.43
C GLY A 434 -16.85 14.30 -7.76
N LYS A 435 -16.93 14.42 -6.42
CA LYS A 435 -15.97 15.19 -5.66
C LYS A 435 -14.64 14.45 -5.60
N ALA A 436 -13.55 15.18 -5.88
CA ALA A 436 -12.20 14.70 -5.71
C ALA A 436 -11.93 14.23 -4.27
N GLY A 437 -11.01 13.31 -4.11
CA GLY A 437 -10.45 12.90 -2.83
C GLY A 437 -9.79 14.09 -2.11
N LYS A 438 -9.55 13.92 -0.83
CA LYS A 438 -8.98 14.97 0.03
C LYS A 438 -7.54 14.66 0.40
N ARG A 439 -6.74 15.70 0.55
CA ARG A 439 -5.43 15.61 1.20
C ARG A 439 -5.60 15.06 2.61
N LEU A 440 -4.78 14.10 3.00
CA LEU A 440 -4.75 13.56 4.36
C LEU A 440 -4.12 14.57 5.31
N ASN A 441 -4.64 14.62 6.54
CA ASN A 441 -4.05 15.34 7.66
C ASN A 441 -3.60 14.35 8.73
N PHE A 442 -2.63 14.76 9.55
CA PHE A 442 -1.98 13.90 10.52
C PHE A 442 -1.95 14.58 11.89
N ASN A 443 -2.25 13.83 12.96
CA ASN A 443 -2.22 14.28 14.35
C ASN A 443 -0.82 14.09 14.96
N ARG A 444 0.11 14.99 14.63
CA ARG A 444 1.51 14.95 15.09
C ARG A 444 1.92 16.26 15.71
#